data_e37d92a2dfae885e17bc93560aab15c1
#
_entry.id   e37d92a2dfae885e17bc93560aab15c1
#
_cell.length_a   1.000
_cell.length_b   1.000
_cell.length_c   1.000
_cell.angle_alpha   90.00
_cell.angle_beta   90.00
_cell.angle_gamma   90.00
#
_symmetry.space_group_name_H-M   'P 1'
#
loop_
_entity.id
_entity.type
_entity.pdbx_description
1 polymer ?
#
loop_
_entity_poly.entity_id
_entity_poly.type
_entity_poly.pdbx_seq_one_letter_code
_entity_poly.pdbx_strand_id
1 'polypeptide(L)'
;SMAGILQTEEIAHEIDTFAKSTYLQELVYDERRGNEGAPDETKEHRDARMKWWRDGKFGMFIHYGLYSGLAGEFQGKQYEGCVEWIQMQSGADFDTYKKEALPRFNPQSGKAEEWVKLAKEAGCTYTVLTSRHHEGFNMFDTPEYDFNVKKMKGIDIVKEYAEACEKHKIKAGYYFSLLDWNHPDYDPTGSGISYPSGNYDAEKQGKRHFGNHNRYKDYLFDIFNELLNQYKVDLIWWDFSQPKFQGDYAWGATRLMKALFDKYPQAIQNNRLYHSDNHLSEGGIKVTPTWKGDYSTAEHHVPATGIDGDWEACQTLNGTWGYSAENQKWKSVEELLHELVDVVS
;
A
#
# COMPACT_ATOMS: atom_id res chain seq x y z
N SER A 1 -2.10 -31.95 -31.46
CA SER A 1 -1.68 -30.72 -32.16
C SER A 1 -1.26 -29.67 -31.14
N MET A 2 -0.37 -28.78 -31.50
CA MET A 2 0.15 -27.70 -30.63
C MET A 2 -0.95 -26.86 -30.00
N ALA A 3 -2.05 -26.62 -30.73
CA ALA A 3 -3.24 -25.91 -30.21
C ALA A 3 -3.97 -26.67 -29.09
N GLY A 4 -4.02 -28.00 -29.15
CA GLY A 4 -4.62 -28.80 -28.09
C GLY A 4 -3.79 -28.86 -26.81
N ILE A 5 -2.45 -28.78 -26.94
CA ILE A 5 -1.55 -28.74 -25.79
C ILE A 5 -1.67 -27.39 -25.07
N LEU A 6 -1.70 -26.28 -25.83
CA LEU A 6 -1.87 -24.94 -25.26
C LEU A 6 -3.21 -24.80 -24.52
N GLN A 7 -4.29 -25.37 -25.09
CA GLN A 7 -5.60 -25.35 -24.44
C GLN A 7 -5.64 -26.21 -23.18
N THR A 8 -4.88 -27.28 -23.14
CA THR A 8 -4.77 -28.16 -21.96
C THR A 8 -3.94 -27.48 -20.86
N GLU A 9 -2.91 -26.74 -21.22
CA GLU A 9 -2.11 -25.96 -20.27
C GLU A 9 -2.90 -24.77 -19.70
N GLU A 10 -3.69 -24.08 -20.53
CA GLU A 10 -4.62 -23.02 -20.06
C GLU A 10 -5.63 -23.58 -19.05
N ILE A 11 -6.28 -24.70 -19.37
CA ILE A 11 -7.24 -25.34 -18.47
C ILE A 11 -6.56 -25.81 -17.19
N ALA A 12 -5.39 -26.42 -17.29
CA ALA A 12 -4.63 -26.84 -16.13
C ALA A 12 -4.21 -25.66 -15.25
N HIS A 13 -3.87 -24.52 -15.86
CA HIS A 13 -3.56 -23.29 -15.15
C HIS A 13 -4.79 -22.70 -14.46
N GLU A 14 -5.94 -22.64 -15.13
CA GLU A 14 -7.20 -22.19 -14.53
C GLU A 14 -7.64 -23.10 -13.38
N ILE A 15 -7.51 -24.41 -13.53
CA ILE A 15 -7.80 -25.38 -12.47
C ILE A 15 -6.82 -25.20 -11.30
N ASP A 16 -5.54 -25.03 -11.57
CA ASP A 16 -4.52 -24.80 -10.54
C ASP A 16 -4.75 -23.48 -9.81
N THR A 17 -5.08 -22.42 -10.55
CA THR A 17 -5.43 -21.11 -9.99
C THR A 17 -6.71 -21.18 -9.16
N PHE A 18 -7.72 -21.89 -9.64
CA PHE A 18 -8.97 -22.10 -8.90
C PHE A 18 -8.77 -23.00 -7.68
N ALA A 19 -8.03 -24.11 -7.82
CA ALA A 19 -7.74 -25.05 -6.73
C ALA A 19 -6.85 -24.44 -5.65
N LYS A 20 -5.95 -23.54 -6.04
CA LYS A 20 -5.12 -22.75 -5.14
C LYS A 20 -5.75 -21.40 -4.77
N SER A 21 -6.83 -21.06 -5.44
CA SER A 21 -7.62 -19.88 -5.09
C SER A 21 -8.11 -20.02 -3.66
N THR A 22 -7.85 -19.01 -2.90
CA THR A 22 -8.21 -18.98 -1.49
C THR A 22 -9.68 -18.66 -1.27
N TYR A 23 -10.49 -18.52 -2.32
CA TYR A 23 -11.91 -18.16 -2.17
C TYR A 23 -12.67 -19.12 -1.26
N LEU A 24 -12.54 -20.42 -1.51
CA LEU A 24 -13.13 -21.44 -0.63
C LEU A 24 -12.43 -21.50 0.72
N GLN A 25 -11.10 -21.29 0.73
CA GLN A 25 -10.33 -21.23 1.96
C GLN A 25 -10.69 -20.00 2.78
N GLU A 26 -10.95 -18.85 2.14
CA GLU A 26 -11.34 -17.63 2.81
C GLU A 26 -12.74 -17.69 3.40
N LEU A 27 -13.71 -18.27 2.66
CA LEU A 27 -15.03 -18.53 3.22
C LEU A 27 -14.96 -19.43 4.45
N VAL A 28 -14.18 -20.50 4.35
CA VAL A 28 -13.94 -21.42 5.49
C VAL A 28 -13.13 -20.73 6.58
N TYR A 29 -12.20 -19.87 6.21
CA TYR A 29 -11.32 -19.16 7.10
C TYR A 29 -12.07 -18.12 7.92
N ASP A 30 -12.85 -17.24 7.27
CA ASP A 30 -13.62 -16.19 7.92
C ASP A 30 -14.76 -16.71 8.79
N GLU A 31 -15.44 -17.76 8.36
CA GLU A 31 -16.62 -18.26 9.07
C GLU A 31 -16.29 -19.32 10.15
N ARG A 32 -15.27 -20.15 9.93
CA ARG A 32 -14.97 -21.30 10.79
C ARG A 32 -13.70 -21.16 11.60
N ARG A 33 -12.71 -20.46 11.07
CA ARG A 33 -11.39 -20.31 11.68
C ARG A 33 -11.09 -18.86 12.08
N GLY A 34 -11.97 -17.95 11.78
CA GLY A 34 -11.97 -16.49 11.95
C GLY A 34 -10.74 -15.80 12.55
N ASN A 35 -10.13 -16.43 13.52
CA ASN A 35 -8.96 -15.92 14.22
C ASN A 35 -7.70 -16.78 14.01
N GLU A 36 -7.72 -17.77 13.12
CA GLU A 36 -6.54 -18.61 12.89
C GLU A 36 -5.44 -17.78 12.24
N GLY A 37 -4.34 -17.60 12.95
CA GLY A 37 -3.26 -16.69 12.55
C GLY A 37 -3.39 -15.28 13.09
N ALA A 38 -4.55 -14.91 13.66
CA ALA A 38 -4.68 -13.66 14.40
C ALA A 38 -3.80 -13.67 15.64
N PRO A 39 -3.26 -12.53 16.07
CA PRO A 39 -2.57 -12.46 17.34
C PRO A 39 -3.57 -12.77 18.46
N ASP A 40 -3.19 -13.68 19.35
CA ASP A 40 -3.92 -13.91 20.62
C ASP A 40 -3.60 -12.73 21.55
N GLU A 41 -4.55 -11.80 21.62
CA GLU A 41 -4.32 -10.50 22.23
C GLU A 41 -5.43 -10.13 23.20
N THR A 42 -5.05 -9.78 24.44
CA THR A 42 -5.97 -9.20 25.39
C THR A 42 -6.26 -7.73 25.08
N LYS A 43 -7.36 -7.20 25.59
CA LYS A 43 -7.69 -5.77 25.47
C LYS A 43 -6.59 -4.89 26.07
N GLU A 44 -6.05 -5.28 27.21
CA GLU A 44 -4.98 -4.56 27.90
C GLU A 44 -3.70 -4.51 27.05
N HIS A 45 -3.34 -5.62 26.44
CA HIS A 45 -2.17 -5.65 25.52
C HIS A 45 -2.40 -4.76 24.32
N ARG A 46 -3.58 -4.81 23.71
CA ARG A 46 -3.93 -3.95 22.57
C ARG A 46 -3.91 -2.47 22.97
N ASP A 47 -4.49 -2.11 24.08
CA ASP A 47 -4.52 -0.73 24.57
C ASP A 47 -3.09 -0.20 24.84
N ALA A 48 -2.22 -1.03 25.40
CA ALA A 48 -0.82 -0.67 25.61
C ALA A 48 -0.07 -0.47 24.28
N ARG A 49 -0.31 -1.33 23.30
CA ARG A 49 0.28 -1.28 21.97
C ARG A 49 -0.19 -0.06 21.18
N MET A 50 -1.47 0.30 21.28
CA MET A 50 -2.10 1.42 20.59
C MET A 50 -1.88 2.78 21.25
N LYS A 51 -1.40 2.80 22.49
CA LYS A 51 -1.32 4.02 23.30
C LYS A 51 -0.55 5.15 22.61
N TRP A 52 0.63 4.87 22.09
CA TRP A 52 1.46 5.89 21.45
C TRP A 52 0.77 6.53 20.24
N TRP A 53 0.02 5.75 19.47
CA TRP A 53 -0.69 6.20 18.29
C TRP A 53 -1.94 7.04 18.68
N ARG A 54 -2.69 6.58 19.67
CA ARG A 54 -3.85 7.30 20.21
C ARG A 54 -3.45 8.62 20.87
N ASP A 55 -2.36 8.64 21.61
CA ASP A 55 -1.86 9.85 22.28
C ASP A 55 -1.24 10.82 21.27
N GLY A 56 -0.56 10.31 20.28
CA GLY A 56 0.18 11.10 19.29
C GLY A 56 -0.70 11.84 18.29
N LYS A 57 -1.78 11.24 17.85
CA LYS A 57 -2.84 11.81 17.01
C LYS A 57 -2.41 12.45 15.68
N PHE A 58 -1.14 12.64 15.42
CA PHE A 58 -0.64 13.38 14.27
C PHE A 58 0.56 12.70 13.63
N GLY A 59 0.48 12.45 12.32
CA GLY A 59 1.52 11.83 11.53
C GLY A 59 1.73 12.53 10.19
N MET A 60 2.86 12.25 9.57
CA MET A 60 3.19 12.72 8.22
C MET A 60 3.21 11.54 7.26
N PHE A 61 2.44 11.63 6.19
CA PHE A 61 2.41 10.66 5.11
C PHE A 61 3.29 11.15 3.95
N ILE A 62 4.23 10.31 3.51
CA ILE A 62 5.21 10.65 2.46
C ILE A 62 5.05 9.69 1.30
N HIS A 63 4.60 10.18 0.15
CA HIS A 63 4.54 9.44 -1.09
C HIS A 63 5.78 9.71 -1.93
N TYR A 64 6.59 8.68 -2.14
CA TYR A 64 7.84 8.78 -2.90
C TYR A 64 8.08 7.50 -3.70
N GLY A 65 8.21 7.61 -5.00
CA GLY A 65 8.39 6.51 -5.94
C GLY A 65 8.79 7.02 -7.32
N LEU A 66 8.74 6.18 -8.35
CA LEU A 66 9.11 6.58 -9.72
C LEU A 66 8.28 7.76 -10.21
N TYR A 67 7.00 7.81 -9.86
CA TYR A 67 6.09 8.92 -10.17
C TYR A 67 6.60 10.28 -9.65
N SER A 68 7.41 10.30 -8.62
CA SER A 68 7.95 11.54 -8.06
C SER A 68 8.91 12.26 -9.03
N GLY A 69 9.70 11.50 -9.77
CA GLY A 69 10.58 12.05 -10.79
C GLY A 69 9.83 12.61 -12.00
N LEU A 70 8.64 12.09 -12.26
CA LEU A 70 7.77 12.59 -13.34
C LEU A 70 7.05 13.89 -12.96
N ALA A 71 6.83 14.11 -11.67
CA ALA A 71 6.24 15.35 -11.15
C ALA A 71 4.90 15.76 -11.82
N GLY A 72 4.12 14.78 -12.26
CA GLY A 72 2.83 14.99 -12.93
C GLY A 72 2.90 15.11 -14.45
N GLU A 73 4.07 14.94 -15.07
CA GLU A 73 4.25 14.99 -16.53
C GLU A 73 4.80 13.67 -17.06
N PHE A 74 4.21 13.18 -18.16
CA PHE A 74 4.66 11.97 -18.82
C PHE A 74 4.46 12.09 -20.34
N GLN A 75 5.52 11.81 -21.11
CA GLN A 75 5.53 11.91 -22.56
C GLN A 75 5.03 13.28 -23.08
N GLY A 76 5.46 14.36 -22.45
CA GLY A 76 5.10 15.72 -22.82
C GLY A 76 3.68 16.16 -22.44
N LYS A 77 2.93 15.33 -21.70
CA LYS A 77 1.59 15.63 -21.26
C LYS A 77 1.54 15.82 -19.74
N GLN A 78 0.87 16.88 -19.30
CA GLN A 78 0.55 17.13 -17.91
C GLN A 78 -0.68 16.34 -17.49
N TYR A 79 -0.62 15.74 -16.30
CA TYR A 79 -1.73 15.01 -15.68
C TYR A 79 -2.17 15.71 -14.41
N GLU A 80 -3.46 15.68 -14.17
CA GLU A 80 -4.08 16.25 -12.97
C GLU A 80 -4.56 15.15 -12.02
N GLY A 81 -5.01 15.55 -10.83
CA GLY A 81 -5.48 14.64 -9.80
C GLY A 81 -4.34 13.94 -9.09
N CYS A 82 -4.50 12.68 -8.77
CA CYS A 82 -3.52 11.88 -8.06
C CYS A 82 -2.41 11.39 -9.00
N VAL A 83 -1.35 12.18 -9.11
CA VAL A 83 -0.27 11.96 -10.10
C VAL A 83 0.60 10.74 -9.80
N GLU A 84 0.53 10.16 -8.61
CA GLU A 84 1.11 8.85 -8.31
C GLU A 84 0.48 7.72 -9.14
N TRP A 85 -0.66 7.99 -9.76
CA TRP A 85 -1.35 7.11 -10.71
C TRP A 85 -1.00 7.39 -12.18
N ILE A 86 0.03 8.16 -12.44
CA ILE A 86 0.35 8.65 -13.79
C ILE A 86 0.57 7.52 -14.81
N GLN A 87 1.13 6.40 -14.40
CA GLN A 87 1.23 5.23 -15.28
C GLN A 87 -0.17 4.77 -15.72
N MET A 88 -1.10 4.67 -14.79
CA MET A 88 -2.48 4.30 -15.05
C MET A 88 -3.21 5.36 -15.88
N GLN A 89 -3.07 6.63 -15.51
CA GLN A 89 -3.70 7.75 -16.23
C GLN A 89 -3.22 7.87 -17.67
N SER A 90 -1.92 7.62 -17.92
CA SER A 90 -1.33 7.71 -19.25
C SER A 90 -1.60 6.50 -20.13
N GLY A 91 -1.95 5.38 -19.54
CA GLY A 91 -2.10 4.16 -20.26
C GLY A 91 -0.80 3.47 -20.67
N ALA A 92 0.31 3.87 -20.10
CA ALA A 92 1.61 3.31 -20.45
C ALA A 92 1.76 1.87 -19.97
N ASP A 93 2.22 0.99 -20.84
CA ASP A 93 2.68 -0.33 -20.43
C ASP A 93 3.96 -0.24 -19.59
N PHE A 94 4.35 -1.34 -18.98
CA PHE A 94 5.48 -1.36 -18.06
C PHE A 94 6.79 -0.89 -18.71
N ASP A 95 7.09 -1.37 -19.90
CA ASP A 95 8.35 -1.01 -20.59
C ASP A 95 8.39 0.47 -20.96
N THR A 96 7.29 1.01 -21.48
CA THR A 96 7.16 2.43 -21.82
C THR A 96 7.26 3.31 -20.57
N TYR A 97 6.59 2.95 -19.50
CA TYR A 97 6.64 3.67 -18.24
C TYR A 97 8.05 3.67 -17.64
N LYS A 98 8.64 2.50 -17.51
CA LYS A 98 9.97 2.31 -16.94
C LYS A 98 11.04 3.07 -17.73
N LYS A 99 10.96 3.06 -19.05
CA LYS A 99 11.91 3.73 -19.94
C LYS A 99 12.03 5.23 -19.68
N GLU A 100 10.92 5.89 -19.34
CA GLU A 100 10.92 7.33 -19.01
C GLU A 100 11.05 7.59 -17.51
N ALA A 101 10.33 6.85 -16.66
CA ALA A 101 10.28 7.12 -15.23
C ALA A 101 11.60 6.83 -14.51
N LEU A 102 12.28 5.73 -14.84
CA LEU A 102 13.54 5.37 -14.19
C LEU A 102 14.65 6.42 -14.37
N PRO A 103 14.94 6.91 -15.58
CA PRO A 103 15.98 7.95 -15.75
C PRO A 103 15.65 9.27 -15.05
N ARG A 104 14.36 9.59 -14.92
CA ARG A 104 13.90 10.83 -14.28
C ARG A 104 13.82 10.73 -12.76
N PHE A 105 13.80 9.52 -12.22
CA PHE A 105 13.83 9.30 -10.78
C PHE A 105 15.28 9.36 -10.29
N ASN A 106 15.56 10.38 -9.47
CA ASN A 106 16.92 10.64 -8.99
C ASN A 106 16.95 10.85 -7.47
N PRO A 107 16.83 9.75 -6.69
CA PRO A 107 16.85 9.82 -5.25
C PRO A 107 18.20 10.30 -4.73
N GLN A 108 18.19 11.13 -3.70
CA GLN A 108 19.38 11.69 -3.08
C GLN A 108 19.54 11.15 -1.66
N SER A 109 20.75 10.73 -1.31
CA SER A 109 21.09 10.34 0.06
C SER A 109 20.91 11.54 1.02
N GLY A 110 20.41 11.26 2.22
CA GLY A 110 20.15 12.26 3.25
C GLY A 110 18.77 12.92 3.19
N LYS A 111 18.04 12.79 2.07
CA LYS A 111 16.72 13.43 1.95
C LYS A 111 15.67 12.82 2.86
N ALA A 112 15.71 11.51 3.06
CA ALA A 112 14.78 10.83 3.98
C ALA A 112 14.94 11.37 5.42
N GLU A 113 16.17 11.64 5.87
CA GLU A 113 16.40 12.26 7.17
C GLU A 113 15.82 13.68 7.26
N GLU A 114 15.94 14.48 6.19
CA GLU A 114 15.33 15.82 6.14
C GLU A 114 13.79 15.75 6.33
N TRP A 115 13.13 14.78 5.69
CA TRP A 115 11.67 14.59 5.85
C TRP A 115 11.30 14.20 7.27
N VAL A 116 12.05 13.30 7.87
CA VAL A 116 11.81 12.83 9.26
C VAL A 116 12.03 13.98 10.25
N LYS A 117 13.06 14.78 10.05
CA LYS A 117 13.30 15.99 10.87
C LYS A 117 12.16 16.98 10.78
N LEU A 118 11.68 17.24 9.55
CA LEU A 118 10.54 18.12 9.31
C LEU A 118 9.28 17.61 10.01
N ALA A 119 9.00 16.32 9.93
CA ALA A 119 7.87 15.71 10.64
C ALA A 119 7.98 15.89 12.15
N LYS A 120 9.18 15.69 12.69
CA LYS A 120 9.46 15.89 14.12
C LYS A 120 9.24 17.34 14.55
N GLU A 121 9.74 18.29 13.77
CA GLU A 121 9.58 19.73 14.00
C GLU A 121 8.10 20.15 13.93
N ALA A 122 7.33 19.53 13.04
CA ALA A 122 5.88 19.77 12.92
C ALA A 122 5.06 19.17 14.08
N GLY A 123 5.68 18.40 14.97
CA GLY A 123 4.98 17.75 16.08
C GLY A 123 4.39 16.38 15.76
N CYS A 124 4.75 15.80 14.63
CA CYS A 124 4.33 14.44 14.29
C CYS A 124 5.00 13.42 15.22
N THR A 125 4.24 12.41 15.59
CA THR A 125 4.73 11.29 16.43
C THR A 125 5.10 10.07 15.61
N TYR A 126 4.63 9.99 14.38
CA TYR A 126 4.95 8.95 13.42
C TYR A 126 4.99 9.51 12.00
N THR A 127 5.63 8.76 11.14
CA THR A 127 5.63 8.99 9.70
C THR A 127 5.24 7.70 8.99
N VAL A 128 4.72 7.83 7.77
CA VAL A 128 4.45 6.70 6.88
C VAL A 128 5.09 7.01 5.53
N LEU A 129 6.06 6.19 5.14
CA LEU A 129 6.71 6.27 3.81
C LEU A 129 6.21 5.16 2.90
N THR A 130 5.93 5.48 1.65
CA THR A 130 5.64 4.48 0.64
C THR A 130 6.86 3.57 0.40
N SER A 131 6.82 2.36 0.95
CA SER A 131 7.84 1.34 0.67
C SER A 131 7.68 0.71 -0.72
N ARG A 132 6.48 0.67 -1.22
CA ARG A 132 6.10 0.39 -2.62
C ARG A 132 4.71 0.94 -2.89
N HIS A 133 4.51 1.49 -4.08
CA HIS A 133 3.20 1.93 -4.56
C HIS A 133 2.68 0.98 -5.64
N HIS A 134 1.57 1.30 -6.28
CA HIS A 134 0.89 0.44 -7.26
C HIS A 134 1.73 0.13 -8.51
N GLU A 135 2.73 0.94 -8.81
CA GLU A 135 3.70 0.68 -9.89
C GLU A 135 4.63 -0.51 -9.62
N GLY A 136 4.63 -1.03 -8.38
CA GLY A 136 5.40 -2.20 -7.99
C GLY A 136 6.90 -1.96 -7.78
N PHE A 137 7.34 -0.69 -7.79
CA PHE A 137 8.74 -0.35 -7.53
C PHE A 137 9.03 -0.39 -6.02
N ASN A 138 9.86 -1.32 -5.61
CA ASN A 138 10.25 -1.46 -4.22
C ASN A 138 11.29 -0.40 -3.86
N MET A 139 10.99 0.46 -2.89
CA MET A 139 11.86 1.54 -2.42
C MET A 139 12.90 1.05 -1.41
N PHE A 140 13.12 -0.24 -1.34
CA PHE A 140 14.05 -0.94 -0.46
C PHE A 140 14.69 -2.13 -1.20
N ASP A 141 15.74 -2.68 -0.63
CA ASP A 141 16.45 -3.81 -1.22
C ASP A 141 15.58 -5.09 -1.19
N THR A 142 15.41 -5.68 -2.36
CA THR A 142 14.78 -7.00 -2.54
C THR A 142 15.74 -7.87 -3.33
N PRO A 143 16.69 -8.57 -2.67
CA PRO A 143 17.82 -9.22 -3.34
C PRO A 143 17.46 -10.18 -4.45
N GLU A 144 16.35 -10.90 -4.31
CA GLU A 144 15.88 -11.89 -5.29
C GLU A 144 15.07 -11.27 -6.45
N TYR A 145 14.73 -9.98 -6.35
CA TYR A 145 13.88 -9.29 -7.34
C TYR A 145 14.52 -7.99 -7.79
N ASP A 146 14.51 -7.73 -9.10
CA ASP A 146 15.31 -6.66 -9.70
C ASP A 146 14.67 -5.27 -9.66
N PHE A 147 13.33 -5.21 -9.62
CA PHE A 147 12.63 -3.93 -9.69
C PHE A 147 12.60 -3.23 -8.33
N ASN A 148 13.75 -2.74 -7.91
CA ASN A 148 13.91 -2.02 -6.65
C ASN A 148 14.93 -0.88 -6.76
N VAL A 149 14.81 0.07 -5.86
CA VAL A 149 15.62 1.30 -5.84
C VAL A 149 17.10 1.02 -5.57
N LYS A 150 17.41 0.05 -4.73
CA LYS A 150 18.80 -0.29 -4.39
C LYS A 150 19.58 -0.80 -5.60
N LYS A 151 18.99 -1.73 -6.35
CA LYS A 151 19.61 -2.27 -7.57
C LYS A 151 19.67 -1.25 -8.69
N MET A 152 18.63 -0.43 -8.86
CA MET A 152 18.51 0.47 -10.00
C MET A 152 19.13 1.85 -9.78
N LYS A 153 19.24 2.30 -8.54
CA LYS A 153 19.73 3.64 -8.18
C LYS A 153 20.85 3.65 -7.16
N GLY A 154 21.21 2.51 -6.59
CA GLY A 154 22.30 2.37 -5.64
C GLY A 154 22.01 2.86 -4.21
N ILE A 155 20.79 3.34 -3.94
CA ILE A 155 20.36 3.88 -2.65
C ILE A 155 19.18 3.05 -2.14
N ASP A 156 19.23 2.68 -0.86
CA ASP A 156 18.07 2.12 -0.16
C ASP A 156 17.37 3.25 0.62
N ILE A 157 16.31 3.79 0.04
CA ILE A 157 15.57 4.93 0.61
C ILE A 157 14.90 4.53 1.92
N VAL A 158 14.31 3.34 1.98
CA VAL A 158 13.65 2.86 3.19
C VAL A 158 14.65 2.65 4.32
N LYS A 159 15.87 2.20 4.02
CA LYS A 159 16.94 2.08 5.01
C LYS A 159 17.29 3.43 5.63
N GLU A 160 17.53 4.44 4.80
CA GLU A 160 17.85 5.79 5.29
C GLU A 160 16.68 6.38 6.11
N TYR A 161 15.46 6.14 5.67
CA TYR A 161 14.25 6.55 6.39
C TYR A 161 14.12 5.86 7.76
N ALA A 162 14.28 4.54 7.81
CA ALA A 162 14.20 3.77 9.06
C ALA A 162 15.28 4.22 10.07
N GLU A 163 16.50 4.41 9.60
CA GLU A 163 17.62 4.91 10.43
C GLU A 163 17.34 6.33 10.95
N ALA A 164 16.75 7.20 10.12
CA ALA A 164 16.39 8.55 10.52
C ALA A 164 15.26 8.54 11.57
N CYS A 165 14.26 7.70 11.42
CA CYS A 165 13.18 7.54 12.40
C CYS A 165 13.72 7.10 13.78
N GLU A 166 14.64 6.15 13.79
CA GLU A 166 15.29 5.71 15.01
C GLU A 166 16.13 6.82 15.67
N LYS A 167 16.95 7.50 14.88
CA LYS A 167 17.80 8.62 15.33
C LYS A 167 16.98 9.76 15.93
N HIS A 168 15.89 10.14 15.29
CA HIS A 168 15.03 11.26 15.70
C HIS A 168 13.88 10.85 16.63
N LYS A 169 13.81 9.58 17.02
CA LYS A 169 12.79 9.05 17.94
C LYS A 169 11.37 9.33 17.50
N ILE A 170 11.08 9.08 16.23
CA ILE A 170 9.76 9.10 15.64
C ILE A 170 9.38 7.69 15.18
N LYS A 171 8.13 7.31 15.30
CA LYS A 171 7.68 5.98 14.89
C LYS A 171 7.74 5.82 13.38
N ALA A 172 8.28 4.69 12.93
CA ALA A 172 8.45 4.38 11.52
C ALA A 172 7.29 3.54 10.99
N GLY A 173 6.46 4.14 10.15
CA GLY A 173 5.41 3.48 9.39
C GLY A 173 5.80 3.28 7.93
N TYR A 174 5.23 2.24 7.33
CA TYR A 174 5.49 1.90 5.92
C TYR A 174 4.16 1.66 5.22
N TYR A 175 3.92 2.45 4.19
CA TYR A 175 2.87 2.16 3.23
C TYR A 175 3.30 1.00 2.35
N PHE A 176 2.43 0.05 2.15
CA PHE A 176 2.69 -1.13 1.35
C PHE A 176 1.50 -1.41 0.43
N SER A 177 1.67 -1.14 -0.86
CA SER A 177 0.65 -1.47 -1.86
C SER A 177 0.50 -2.97 -2.01
N LEU A 178 -0.71 -3.45 -1.91
CA LEU A 178 -1.07 -4.84 -2.21
C LEU A 178 -1.22 -5.05 -3.73
N LEU A 179 -1.65 -4.00 -4.43
CA LEU A 179 -1.78 -3.94 -5.88
C LEU A 179 -0.39 -3.84 -6.54
N ASP A 180 -0.26 -4.43 -7.72
CA ASP A 180 0.92 -4.26 -8.58
C ASP A 180 0.48 -4.24 -10.04
N TRP A 181 0.63 -3.08 -10.68
CA TRP A 181 0.25 -2.92 -12.09
C TRP A 181 1.19 -3.64 -13.05
N ASN A 182 2.40 -3.96 -12.63
CA ASN A 182 3.49 -4.35 -13.52
C ASN A 182 3.99 -5.78 -13.31
N HIS A 183 3.60 -6.43 -12.21
CA HIS A 183 4.04 -7.80 -11.97
C HIS A 183 3.37 -8.76 -12.95
N PRO A 184 4.15 -9.65 -13.61
CA PRO A 184 3.61 -10.53 -14.65
C PRO A 184 2.59 -11.55 -14.13
N ASP A 185 2.63 -11.89 -12.86
CA ASP A 185 1.72 -12.84 -12.23
C ASP A 185 0.51 -12.19 -11.54
N TYR A 186 0.48 -10.85 -11.45
CA TYR A 186 -0.68 -10.15 -10.91
C TYR A 186 -1.86 -10.27 -11.87
N ASP A 187 -2.98 -10.78 -11.37
CA ASP A 187 -4.18 -10.95 -12.18
C ASP A 187 -5.11 -9.73 -12.07
N PRO A 188 -5.10 -8.82 -13.07
CA PRO A 188 -5.96 -7.64 -13.05
C PRO A 188 -7.44 -8.00 -13.25
N THR A 189 -7.75 -9.17 -13.79
CA THR A 189 -9.14 -9.61 -14.02
C THR A 189 -9.75 -10.24 -12.77
N GLY A 190 -8.94 -10.94 -11.98
CA GLY A 190 -9.34 -11.54 -10.70
C GLY A 190 -9.66 -10.50 -9.64
N SER A 191 -9.13 -9.30 -9.77
CA SER A 191 -9.33 -8.23 -8.79
C SER A 191 -10.77 -7.70 -8.69
N GLY A 192 -11.66 -8.06 -9.63
CA GLY A 192 -12.98 -7.44 -9.72
C GLY A 192 -12.91 -5.93 -9.92
N ILE A 193 -11.69 -5.41 -10.01
CA ILE A 193 -11.40 -4.03 -10.32
C ILE A 193 -11.40 -3.94 -11.82
N SER A 194 -12.55 -3.69 -12.36
CA SER A 194 -12.61 -3.05 -13.66
C SER A 194 -12.03 -1.65 -13.47
N TYR A 195 -10.69 -1.57 -13.36
CA TYR A 195 -10.06 -0.28 -13.49
C TYR A 195 -10.44 0.26 -14.85
N PRO A 196 -11.13 1.40 -14.89
CA PRO A 196 -11.61 1.95 -16.15
C PRO A 196 -10.46 2.36 -17.08
N SER A 197 -9.26 2.33 -16.58
CA SER A 197 -8.08 2.61 -17.40
C SER A 197 -7.83 1.58 -18.48
N GLY A 198 -8.31 0.34 -18.33
CA GLY A 198 -8.18 -0.70 -19.32
C GLY A 198 -6.78 -0.95 -19.88
N ASN A 199 -5.78 -0.25 -19.33
CA ASN A 199 -4.41 -0.30 -19.82
C ASN A 199 -3.67 -1.51 -19.29
N TYR A 200 -4.18 -2.06 -18.21
CA TYR A 200 -3.73 -3.32 -17.63
C TYR A 200 -4.72 -4.45 -17.85
N ASP A 201 -5.78 -4.16 -18.59
CA ASP A 201 -6.64 -5.18 -19.15
C ASP A 201 -5.85 -5.93 -20.23
N ALA A 202 -5.58 -7.20 -19.98
CA ALA A 202 -4.84 -8.05 -20.90
C ALA A 202 -5.46 -8.10 -22.30
N GLU A 203 -6.78 -7.95 -22.41
CA GLU A 203 -7.49 -7.88 -23.69
C GLU A 203 -7.15 -6.61 -24.47
N LYS A 204 -7.12 -5.45 -23.80
CA LYS A 204 -6.82 -4.18 -24.46
C LYS A 204 -5.35 -4.04 -24.85
N GLN A 205 -4.46 -4.73 -24.15
CA GLN A 205 -3.05 -4.79 -24.50
C GLN A 205 -2.76 -5.86 -25.56
N GLY A 206 -3.78 -6.58 -26.02
CA GLY A 206 -3.63 -7.69 -26.96
C GLY A 206 -2.84 -8.86 -26.35
N LYS A 207 -2.73 -8.91 -25.05
CA LYS A 207 -2.02 -9.97 -24.32
C LYS A 207 -3.03 -10.68 -23.43
N ARG A 208 -3.13 -12.00 -23.57
CA ARG A 208 -3.81 -12.81 -22.57
C ARG A 208 -2.95 -12.82 -21.31
N HIS A 209 -3.59 -12.68 -20.16
CA HIS A 209 -2.90 -12.81 -18.88
C HIS A 209 -2.64 -14.30 -18.63
N PHE A 210 -1.38 -14.71 -18.66
CA PHE A 210 -0.94 -16.07 -18.36
C PHE A 210 -0.29 -16.17 -16.96
N GLY A 211 -0.35 -15.10 -16.18
CA GLY A 211 0.21 -15.08 -14.84
C GLY A 211 -0.61 -15.91 -13.86
N ASN A 212 0.01 -16.26 -12.77
CA ASN A 212 -0.62 -16.96 -11.66
C ASN A 212 -0.63 -16.10 -10.43
N HIS A 213 -1.81 -15.62 -10.04
CA HIS A 213 -1.96 -14.70 -8.91
C HIS A 213 -1.50 -15.32 -7.58
N ASN A 214 -1.53 -16.65 -7.44
CA ASN A 214 -0.94 -17.30 -6.27
C ASN A 214 0.59 -17.14 -6.23
N ARG A 215 1.27 -17.14 -7.37
CA ARG A 215 2.71 -16.79 -7.43
C ARG A 215 2.94 -15.32 -7.08
N TYR A 216 2.04 -14.43 -7.51
CA TYR A 216 2.09 -13.03 -7.07
C TYR A 216 1.96 -12.91 -5.54
N LYS A 217 1.02 -13.63 -4.93
CA LYS A 217 0.87 -13.64 -3.47
C LYS A 217 2.15 -14.15 -2.77
N ASP A 218 2.82 -15.15 -3.33
CA ASP A 218 4.11 -15.63 -2.82
C ASP A 218 5.21 -14.56 -2.96
N TYR A 219 5.27 -13.88 -4.10
CA TYR A 219 6.15 -12.72 -4.29
C TYR A 219 5.87 -11.62 -3.26
N LEU A 220 4.60 -11.27 -3.07
CA LEU A 220 4.18 -10.25 -2.11
C LEU A 220 4.65 -10.61 -0.68
N PHE A 221 4.48 -11.87 -0.30
CA PHE A 221 4.95 -12.38 0.98
C PHE A 221 6.48 -12.31 1.12
N ASP A 222 7.21 -12.68 0.08
CA ASP A 222 8.68 -12.63 0.07
C ASP A 222 9.20 -11.21 0.27
N ILE A 223 8.72 -10.24 -0.51
CA ILE A 223 9.17 -8.85 -0.38
C ILE A 223 8.72 -8.21 0.92
N PHE A 224 7.56 -8.58 1.46
CA PHE A 224 7.14 -8.13 2.77
C PHE A 224 8.05 -8.65 3.88
N ASN A 225 8.47 -9.90 3.82
CA ASN A 225 9.47 -10.44 4.76
C ASN A 225 10.82 -9.75 4.61
N GLU A 226 11.26 -9.39 3.40
CA GLU A 226 12.46 -8.57 3.21
C GLU A 226 12.35 -7.21 3.93
N LEU A 227 11.19 -6.55 3.83
CA LEU A 227 10.93 -5.32 4.57
C LEU A 227 11.03 -5.53 6.08
N LEU A 228 10.35 -6.55 6.61
CA LEU A 228 10.36 -6.87 8.04
C LEU A 228 11.74 -7.25 8.58
N ASN A 229 12.55 -7.94 7.78
CA ASN A 229 13.85 -8.44 8.22
C ASN A 229 14.95 -7.38 8.19
N GLN A 230 14.80 -6.35 7.38
CA GLN A 230 15.84 -5.34 7.20
C GLN A 230 15.62 -4.06 8.01
N TYR A 231 14.37 -3.73 8.34
CA TYR A 231 14.02 -2.44 8.94
C TYR A 231 13.12 -2.62 10.16
N LYS A 232 13.27 -1.71 11.14
CA LYS A 232 12.35 -1.65 12.27
C LYS A 232 10.99 -1.14 11.80
N VAL A 233 9.94 -1.86 12.13
CA VAL A 233 8.56 -1.53 11.75
C VAL A 233 7.72 -1.24 12.99
N ASP A 234 7.17 -0.04 13.06
CA ASP A 234 6.20 0.37 14.09
C ASP A 234 4.76 0.35 13.58
N LEU A 235 4.57 0.56 12.27
CA LEU A 235 3.25 0.60 11.64
C LEU A 235 3.32 0.14 10.18
N ILE A 236 2.34 -0.66 9.76
CA ILE A 236 2.11 -0.96 8.35
C ILE A 236 0.79 -0.34 7.89
N TRP A 237 0.89 0.42 6.82
CA TRP A 237 -0.23 1.02 6.13
C TRP A 237 -0.50 0.25 4.84
N TRP A 238 -1.36 -0.76 4.91
CA TRP A 238 -1.79 -1.54 3.75
C TRP A 238 -2.64 -0.70 2.83
N ASP A 239 -2.55 -0.92 1.53
CA ASP A 239 -3.42 -0.25 0.58
C ASP A 239 -3.90 -1.19 -0.51
N PHE A 240 -5.14 -1.01 -0.84
CA PHE A 240 -5.81 -1.47 -2.02
C PHE A 240 -6.54 -2.82 -1.92
N SER A 241 -7.43 -2.97 -0.99
CA SER A 241 -8.47 -4.01 -1.04
C SER A 241 -9.76 -3.47 -1.68
N GLN A 242 -10.55 -4.38 -2.24
CA GLN A 242 -11.87 -4.11 -2.82
C GLN A 242 -12.90 -5.07 -2.22
N PRO A 243 -14.21 -4.77 -2.24
CA PRO A 243 -15.21 -5.60 -1.58
C PRO A 243 -15.21 -7.08 -1.99
N LYS A 244 -14.80 -7.38 -3.22
CA LYS A 244 -14.72 -8.75 -3.73
C LYS A 244 -13.29 -9.23 -3.94
N PHE A 245 -12.30 -8.44 -3.54
CA PHE A 245 -10.89 -8.75 -3.72
C PHE A 245 -10.08 -8.22 -2.55
N GLN A 246 -10.10 -8.96 -1.45
CA GLN A 246 -9.49 -8.61 -0.17
C GLN A 246 -9.12 -9.87 0.62
N GLY A 247 -8.40 -9.70 1.72
CA GLY A 247 -8.07 -10.78 2.64
C GLY A 247 -7.18 -11.86 2.05
N ASP A 248 -7.38 -13.10 2.47
CA ASP A 248 -6.57 -14.23 2.03
C ASP A 248 -6.76 -14.56 0.55
N TYR A 249 -7.98 -14.41 0.06
CA TYR A 249 -8.28 -14.63 -1.35
C TYR A 249 -7.41 -13.76 -2.28
N ALA A 250 -7.34 -12.46 -1.98
CA ALA A 250 -6.63 -11.50 -2.83
C ALA A 250 -5.11 -11.48 -2.55
N TRP A 251 -4.71 -11.55 -1.27
CA TRP A 251 -3.37 -11.17 -0.85
C TRP A 251 -2.61 -12.22 -0.04
N GLY A 252 -3.26 -13.27 0.43
CA GLY A 252 -2.69 -14.12 1.47
C GLY A 252 -2.54 -13.34 2.78
N ALA A 253 -3.56 -12.55 3.13
CA ALA A 253 -3.52 -11.54 4.17
C ALA A 253 -3.11 -12.09 5.55
N THR A 254 -3.60 -13.26 5.91
CA THR A 254 -3.33 -13.84 7.23
C THR A 254 -1.85 -14.12 7.43
N ARG A 255 -1.14 -14.68 6.43
CA ARG A 255 0.30 -14.92 6.55
C ARG A 255 1.11 -13.62 6.58
N LEU A 256 0.66 -12.57 5.88
CA LEU A 256 1.28 -11.24 5.96
C LEU A 256 1.13 -10.65 7.37
N MET A 257 -0.08 -10.65 7.90
CA MET A 257 -0.36 -10.16 9.25
C MET A 257 0.42 -10.96 10.30
N LYS A 258 0.42 -12.29 10.17
CA LYS A 258 1.16 -13.16 11.08
C LYS A 258 2.66 -12.88 11.06
N ALA A 259 3.25 -12.72 9.88
CA ALA A 259 4.66 -12.35 9.74
C ALA A 259 4.97 -11.02 10.43
N LEU A 260 4.09 -10.01 10.29
CA LEU A 260 4.24 -8.73 10.96
C LEU A 260 4.31 -8.88 12.47
N PHE A 261 3.31 -9.52 13.07
CA PHE A 261 3.20 -9.62 14.54
C PHE A 261 4.15 -10.64 15.16
N ASP A 262 4.58 -11.67 14.42
CA ASP A 262 5.65 -12.57 14.88
C ASP A 262 6.99 -11.83 14.99
N LYS A 263 7.26 -10.92 14.06
CA LYS A 263 8.51 -10.13 14.07
C LYS A 263 8.43 -8.90 14.98
N TYR A 264 7.31 -8.20 14.95
CA TYR A 264 7.08 -6.95 15.68
C TYR A 264 5.75 -7.00 16.44
N PRO A 265 5.72 -7.65 17.62
CA PRO A 265 4.47 -7.83 18.39
C PRO A 265 3.81 -6.51 18.80
N GLN A 266 4.59 -5.41 18.82
CA GLN A 266 4.10 -4.08 19.19
C GLN A 266 3.73 -3.20 18.00
N ALA A 267 3.89 -3.72 16.78
CA ALA A 267 3.50 -2.99 15.58
C ALA A 267 1.98 -2.81 15.51
N ILE A 268 1.57 -1.79 14.78
CA ILE A 268 0.15 -1.58 14.47
C ILE A 268 -0.07 -1.61 12.96
N GLN A 269 -1.29 -1.82 12.53
CA GLN A 269 -1.68 -1.85 11.13
C GLN A 269 -3.03 -1.18 10.92
N ASN A 270 -3.25 -0.62 9.73
CA ASN A 270 -4.59 -0.18 9.33
C ASN A 270 -5.47 -1.40 8.95
N ASN A 271 -6.71 -1.15 8.54
CA ASN A 271 -7.67 -2.21 8.18
C ASN A 271 -7.68 -2.61 6.70
N ARG A 272 -6.87 -1.97 5.85
CA ARG A 272 -6.99 -2.14 4.38
C ARG A 272 -6.46 -3.47 3.84
N LEU A 273 -5.86 -4.30 4.68
CA LEU A 273 -5.51 -5.67 4.29
C LEU A 273 -6.75 -6.55 4.07
N TYR A 274 -7.81 -6.27 4.82
CA TYR A 274 -9.07 -7.03 4.81
C TYR A 274 -10.29 -6.21 4.39
N HIS A 275 -10.17 -4.90 4.23
CA HIS A 275 -11.29 -4.01 3.93
C HIS A 275 -10.94 -2.97 2.86
N SER A 276 -11.96 -2.52 2.16
CA SER A 276 -11.87 -1.49 1.12
C SER A 276 -12.35 -0.11 1.59
N ASP A 277 -12.30 0.18 2.89
CA ASP A 277 -12.91 1.36 3.50
C ASP A 277 -12.10 2.65 3.28
N ASN A 278 -11.55 2.84 2.08
CA ASN A 278 -10.88 4.08 1.71
C ASN A 278 -11.85 5.25 1.47
N HIS A 279 -13.12 4.97 1.29
CA HIS A 279 -14.17 5.98 1.18
C HIS A 279 -15.26 5.70 2.21
N LEU A 280 -15.74 6.74 2.86
CA LEU A 280 -17.00 6.70 3.58
C LEU A 280 -18.11 6.58 2.54
N SER A 281 -18.33 5.36 2.06
CA SER A 281 -19.48 5.06 1.25
C SER A 281 -20.75 5.12 2.10
N GLU A 282 -21.88 5.23 1.44
CA GLU A 282 -23.22 5.20 2.04
C GLU A 282 -23.39 4.07 3.05
N GLY A 283 -23.17 4.34 4.33
CA GLY A 283 -23.27 3.35 5.39
C GLY A 283 -22.15 3.36 6.43
N GLY A 284 -21.17 4.27 6.27
CA GLY A 284 -20.10 4.49 7.26
C GLY A 284 -18.97 3.47 7.19
N ILE A 285 -17.91 3.75 7.93
CA ILE A 285 -16.78 2.84 8.10
C ILE A 285 -17.24 1.68 8.97
N LYS A 286 -17.10 0.46 8.46
CA LYS A 286 -17.41 -0.72 9.26
C LYS A 286 -16.31 -0.93 10.28
N VAL A 287 -16.70 -1.07 11.54
CA VAL A 287 -15.78 -1.47 12.60
C VAL A 287 -15.22 -2.83 12.28
N THR A 288 -13.91 -2.87 12.12
CA THR A 288 -13.19 -4.10 11.83
C THR A 288 -12.92 -4.87 13.12
N PRO A 289 -13.02 -6.19 13.13
CA PRO A 289 -12.44 -6.97 14.22
C PRO A 289 -10.96 -6.61 14.37
N THR A 290 -10.48 -6.44 15.59
CA THR A 290 -9.13 -5.94 15.90
C THR A 290 -8.00 -6.73 15.23
N TRP A 291 -8.22 -8.03 15.00
CA TRP A 291 -7.25 -8.87 14.29
C TRP A 291 -7.17 -8.62 12.78
N LYS A 292 -8.20 -7.99 12.18
CA LYS A 292 -8.20 -7.60 10.75
C LYS A 292 -7.69 -6.17 10.52
N GLY A 293 -7.40 -5.44 11.56
CA GLY A 293 -6.87 -4.10 11.50
C GLY A 293 -7.01 -3.39 12.84
N ASP A 294 -6.03 -2.60 13.18
CA ASP A 294 -6.01 -1.88 14.46
C ASP A 294 -6.83 -0.60 14.41
N TYR A 295 -6.94 0.00 13.23
CA TYR A 295 -7.71 1.22 13.02
C TYR A 295 -8.27 1.28 11.60
N SER A 296 -9.40 1.96 11.46
CA SER A 296 -10.04 2.24 10.18
C SER A 296 -9.43 3.48 9.53
N THR A 297 -9.53 3.58 8.21
CA THR A 297 -8.99 4.72 7.46
C THR A 297 -10.10 5.50 6.76
N ALA A 298 -10.06 6.82 6.87
CA ALA A 298 -10.90 7.74 6.11
C ALA A 298 -10.01 8.58 5.19
N GLU A 299 -10.27 8.55 3.88
CA GLU A 299 -9.45 9.23 2.88
C GLU A 299 -10.18 10.44 2.31
N HIS A 300 -9.54 11.60 2.35
CA HIS A 300 -10.10 12.89 1.90
C HIS A 300 -11.41 13.31 2.57
N HIS A 301 -11.73 12.69 3.69
CA HIS A 301 -13.00 12.93 4.34
C HIS A 301 -12.87 12.84 5.86
N VAL A 302 -13.54 13.75 6.55
CA VAL A 302 -13.68 13.72 8.01
C VAL A 302 -15.15 13.41 8.32
N PRO A 303 -15.43 12.30 9.01
CA PRO A 303 -16.81 11.93 9.38
C PRO A 303 -17.45 12.98 10.28
N ALA A 304 -18.62 13.45 9.91
CA ALA A 304 -19.32 14.49 10.67
C ALA A 304 -19.76 14.04 12.10
N THR A 305 -19.87 12.75 12.32
CA THR A 305 -20.38 12.16 13.58
C THR A 305 -19.36 11.31 14.34
N GLY A 306 -18.09 11.32 13.88
CA GLY A 306 -17.08 10.40 14.42
C GLY A 306 -17.34 8.94 14.01
N ILE A 307 -16.44 8.07 14.40
CA ILE A 307 -16.47 6.63 14.11
C ILE A 307 -16.22 5.88 15.40
N ASP A 308 -16.98 4.82 15.63
CA ASP A 308 -16.73 3.94 16.77
C ASP A 308 -15.38 3.21 16.58
N GLY A 309 -14.54 3.25 17.60
CA GLY A 309 -13.22 2.64 17.59
C GLY A 309 -12.10 3.57 17.14
N ASP A 310 -10.93 2.98 16.92
CA ASP A 310 -9.76 3.72 16.45
C ASP A 310 -9.85 3.97 14.94
N TRP A 311 -9.57 5.19 14.52
CA TRP A 311 -9.59 5.56 13.10
C TRP A 311 -8.58 6.67 12.78
N GLU A 312 -8.20 6.74 11.52
CA GLU A 312 -7.27 7.73 10.98
C GLU A 312 -7.92 8.42 9.78
N ALA A 313 -7.81 9.74 9.71
CA ALA A 313 -8.08 10.47 8.49
C ALA A 313 -6.77 10.77 7.77
N CYS A 314 -6.62 10.32 6.52
CA CYS A 314 -5.49 10.69 5.69
C CYS A 314 -5.91 11.75 4.67
N GLN A 315 -5.13 12.83 4.62
CA GLN A 315 -5.44 14.04 3.85
C GLN A 315 -4.23 14.46 3.02
N THR A 316 -4.49 14.92 1.80
CA THR A 316 -3.48 15.57 0.97
C THR A 316 -3.36 17.05 1.33
N LEU A 317 -2.20 17.63 1.02
CA LEU A 317 -1.97 19.06 1.18
C LEU A 317 -2.45 19.89 -0.04
N ASN A 318 -2.60 19.26 -1.20
CA ASN A 318 -2.94 19.92 -2.47
C ASN A 318 -3.78 19.06 -3.42
N GLY A 319 -4.43 18.00 -2.93
CA GLY A 319 -5.30 17.14 -3.75
C GLY A 319 -4.60 16.03 -4.51
N THR A 320 -3.29 15.87 -4.35
CA THR A 320 -2.51 14.73 -4.89
C THR A 320 -1.61 14.14 -3.80
N TRP A 321 -1.45 12.83 -3.77
CA TRP A 321 -0.52 12.17 -2.85
C TRP A 321 0.92 12.27 -3.36
N GLY A 322 1.14 12.01 -4.65
CA GLY A 322 2.43 12.18 -5.30
C GLY A 322 2.72 13.65 -5.61
N TYR A 323 4.01 13.97 -5.75
CA TYR A 323 4.46 15.31 -6.11
C TYR A 323 4.06 15.69 -7.53
N SER A 324 3.42 16.84 -7.67
CA SER A 324 3.12 17.49 -8.95
C SER A 324 3.75 18.89 -8.99
N ALA A 325 4.59 19.13 -9.99
CA ALA A 325 5.24 20.44 -10.14
C ALA A 325 4.25 21.56 -10.49
N GLU A 326 3.20 21.23 -11.23
CA GLU A 326 2.20 22.20 -11.70
C GLU A 326 1.08 22.47 -10.69
N ASN A 327 0.85 21.54 -9.77
CA ASN A 327 -0.21 21.70 -8.78
C ASN A 327 0.26 22.58 -7.62
N GLN A 328 -0.17 23.84 -7.64
CA GLN A 328 0.10 24.83 -6.60
C GLN A 328 -1.16 25.19 -5.77
N LYS A 329 -2.20 24.35 -5.85
CA LYS A 329 -3.46 24.53 -5.11
C LYS A 329 -3.36 24.02 -3.67
N TRP A 330 -2.43 24.59 -2.92
CA TRP A 330 -2.18 24.20 -1.54
C TRP A 330 -3.34 24.62 -0.64
N LYS A 331 -3.73 23.73 0.26
CA LYS A 331 -4.62 24.10 1.37
C LYS A 331 -3.97 25.16 2.23
N SER A 332 -4.77 26.11 2.75
CA SER A 332 -4.27 27.11 3.68
C SER A 332 -3.92 26.48 5.03
N VAL A 333 -3.10 27.18 5.81
CA VAL A 333 -2.81 26.77 7.18
C VAL A 333 -4.08 26.68 8.02
N GLU A 334 -5.02 27.59 7.81
CA GLU A 334 -6.32 27.59 8.50
C GLU A 334 -7.13 26.34 8.17
N GLU A 335 -7.23 25.96 6.88
CA GLU A 335 -7.90 24.73 6.45
C GLU A 335 -7.28 23.50 7.09
N LEU A 336 -5.95 23.40 7.06
CA LEU A 336 -5.22 22.25 7.64
C LEU A 336 -5.40 22.15 9.16
N LEU A 337 -5.40 23.30 9.85
CA LEU A 337 -5.63 23.33 11.30
C LEU A 337 -7.07 22.94 11.65
N HIS A 338 -8.06 23.38 10.87
CA HIS A 338 -9.46 22.99 11.05
C HIS A 338 -9.62 21.47 10.85
N GLU A 339 -9.08 20.92 9.77
CA GLU A 339 -9.11 19.46 9.52
C GLU A 339 -8.47 18.69 10.69
N LEU A 340 -7.32 19.13 11.18
CA LEU A 340 -6.66 18.48 12.29
C LEU A 340 -7.50 18.53 13.58
N VAL A 341 -8.03 19.70 13.91
CA VAL A 341 -8.87 19.87 15.10
C VAL A 341 -10.14 19.02 15.02
N ASP A 342 -10.80 18.99 13.87
CA ASP A 342 -12.02 18.21 13.66
C ASP A 342 -11.78 16.70 13.82
N VAL A 343 -10.58 16.23 13.48
CA VAL A 343 -10.22 14.80 13.61
C VAL A 343 -9.86 14.43 15.05
N VAL A 344 -9.19 15.34 15.80
CA VAL A 344 -8.62 14.97 17.12
C VAL A 344 -9.49 15.39 18.30
N SER A 345 -10.53 16.18 18.08
CA SER A 345 -11.49 16.63 19.09
C SER A 345 -12.61 15.61 19.29
#